data_643b92c60fadb95d8b04820ab2c71717
#
_entry.id   643b92c60fadb95d8b04820ab2c71717
#
_cell.length_a   1.000
_cell.length_b   1.000
_cell.length_c   1.000
_cell.angle_alpha   90.00
_cell.angle_beta   90.00
_cell.angle_gamma   90.00
#
_symmetry.space_group_name_H-M   'P 1'
#
loop_
_entity.id
_entity.type
_entity.pdbx_description
1 polymer ?
#
loop_
_entity_poly.entity_id
_entity_poly.type
_entity_poly.pdbx_seq_one_letter_code
_entity_poly.pdbx_strand_id
1 'polypeptide(L)'
;MSIKENSEIKQIKGEEGAEIKQYFSPQNTSNKISYSLAQFLLESGKKTKLHKIKSSEIYYILEGKAELKIDEELFELKKDDSAHVPPNSKQFIKNIGTQNLRFLCIVEPAWKPEDDELLE
;
A
#
# COMPACT_ATOMS: atom_id res chain seq x y z
N MET A 1 11.28 -18.64 12.20
CA MET A 1 10.11 -18.50 11.30
C MET A 1 9.01 -17.73 12.01
N SER A 2 8.37 -16.83 11.30
CA SER A 2 7.28 -16.02 11.83
C SER A 2 6.00 -16.28 11.05
N ILE A 3 4.90 -16.46 11.77
CA ILE A 3 3.58 -16.67 11.17
C ILE A 3 2.63 -15.65 11.79
N LYS A 4 1.85 -14.98 10.94
CA LYS A 4 0.84 -14.04 11.41
C LYS A 4 -0.52 -14.44 10.87
N GLU A 5 -1.44 -14.70 11.79
CA GLU A 5 -2.82 -14.99 11.42
C GLU A 5 -3.56 -13.66 11.24
N ASN A 6 -4.35 -13.56 10.18
CA ASN A 6 -5.07 -12.33 9.86
C ASN A 6 -5.93 -11.81 11.02
N SER A 7 -6.55 -12.73 11.78
CA SER A 7 -7.38 -12.36 12.93
C SER A 7 -6.61 -11.66 14.06
N GLU A 8 -5.30 -11.84 14.11
CA GLU A 8 -4.45 -11.26 15.15
C GLU A 8 -3.88 -9.90 14.75
N ILE A 9 -4.06 -9.50 13.50
CA ILE A 9 -3.48 -8.26 12.98
C ILE A 9 -4.47 -7.12 13.14
N LYS A 10 -4.06 -6.11 13.88
CA LYS A 10 -4.89 -4.93 14.10
C LYS A 10 -4.96 -4.09 12.83
N GLN A 11 -6.18 -3.72 12.44
CA GLN A 11 -6.39 -2.78 11.35
C GLN A 11 -6.30 -1.35 11.89
N ILE A 12 -5.49 -0.53 11.26
CA ILE A 12 -5.32 0.87 11.65
C ILE A 12 -5.61 1.76 10.46
N LYS A 13 -5.91 3.03 10.71
CA LYS A 13 -6.11 4.01 9.65
C LYS A 13 -4.78 4.70 9.34
N GLY A 14 -4.37 4.64 8.08
CA GLY A 14 -3.16 5.31 7.62
C GLY A 14 -3.38 6.80 7.40
N GLU A 15 -2.30 7.57 7.44
CA GLU A 15 -2.36 9.02 7.23
C GLU A 15 -2.84 9.38 5.83
N GLU A 16 -2.56 8.54 4.85
CA GLU A 16 -3.00 8.74 3.46
C GLU A 16 -4.47 8.41 3.23
N GLY A 17 -5.18 7.82 4.24
CA GLY A 17 -6.63 7.62 4.19
C GLY A 17 -7.11 6.19 4.03
N ALA A 18 -6.23 5.22 3.86
CA ALA A 18 -6.61 3.81 3.75
C ALA A 18 -6.60 3.13 5.12
N GLU A 19 -7.37 2.03 5.25
CA GLU A 19 -7.27 1.13 6.40
C GLU A 19 -6.13 0.15 6.13
N ILE A 20 -5.26 -0.07 7.13
CA ILE A 20 -4.02 -0.81 6.94
C ILE A 20 -3.88 -1.95 7.93
N LYS A 21 -3.47 -3.12 7.42
CA LYS A 21 -3.00 -4.25 8.22
C LYS A 21 -1.53 -4.48 7.87
N GLN A 22 -0.66 -4.19 8.82
CA GLN A 22 0.78 -4.41 8.63
C GLN A 22 1.12 -5.85 8.98
N TYR A 23 1.54 -6.64 8.01
CA TYR A 23 1.88 -8.04 8.24
C TYR A 23 3.31 -8.21 8.71
N PHE A 24 4.27 -7.79 7.92
CA PHE A 24 5.69 -7.97 8.22
C PHE A 24 6.49 -6.70 7.97
N SER A 25 7.43 -6.45 8.86
CA SER A 25 8.43 -5.39 8.74
C SER A 25 9.67 -5.83 9.52
N PRO A 26 10.80 -5.17 9.37
CA PRO A 26 12.00 -5.52 10.16
C PRO A 26 11.77 -5.48 11.66
N GLN A 27 10.83 -4.66 12.14
CA GLN A 27 10.58 -4.47 13.57
C GLN A 27 9.74 -5.59 14.20
N ASN A 28 9.00 -6.35 13.40
CA ASN A 28 8.06 -7.34 13.93
C ASN A 28 8.32 -8.77 13.46
N THR A 29 9.51 -9.04 12.97
CA THR A 29 9.91 -10.41 12.59
C THR A 29 11.14 -10.83 13.40
N SER A 30 11.26 -12.13 13.62
CA SER A 30 12.42 -12.70 14.31
C SER A 30 13.66 -12.71 13.42
N ASN A 31 13.48 -12.70 12.11
CA ASN A 31 14.57 -12.61 11.14
C ASN A 31 14.59 -11.22 10.55
N LYS A 32 15.78 -10.72 10.25
CA LYS A 32 15.91 -9.42 9.64
C LYS A 32 15.54 -9.51 8.16
N ILE A 33 14.50 -8.77 7.80
CA ILE A 33 14.10 -8.60 6.41
C ILE A 33 14.29 -7.14 6.04
N SER A 34 14.49 -6.87 4.74
CA SER A 34 14.73 -5.51 4.28
C SER A 34 13.47 -4.83 3.75
N TYR A 35 12.35 -5.54 3.72
CA TYR A 35 11.09 -5.07 3.14
C TYR A 35 9.96 -5.09 4.16
N SER A 36 8.85 -4.49 3.80
CA SER A 36 7.60 -4.60 4.57
C SER A 36 6.48 -5.08 3.66
N LEU A 37 5.50 -5.75 4.26
CA LEU A 37 4.30 -6.23 3.57
C LEU A 37 3.08 -5.79 4.37
N ALA A 38 2.16 -5.09 3.70
CA ALA A 38 0.91 -4.64 4.31
C ALA A 38 -0.26 -4.83 3.36
N GLN A 39 -1.46 -4.99 3.93
CA GLN A 39 -2.69 -4.99 3.17
C GLN A 39 -3.44 -3.70 3.45
N PHE A 40 -3.96 -3.11 2.38
CA PHE A 40 -4.72 -1.86 2.44
C PHE A 40 -6.16 -2.11 2.02
N LEU A 41 -7.07 -1.41 2.66
CA LEU A 41 -8.49 -1.42 2.33
C LEU A 41 -8.93 0.02 2.07
N LEU A 42 -9.63 0.23 0.96
CA LEU A 42 -10.12 1.55 0.56
C LEU A 42 -11.56 1.44 0.11
N GLU A 43 -12.45 2.17 0.77
CA GLU A 43 -13.86 2.16 0.42
C GLU A 43 -14.13 2.78 -0.94
N SER A 44 -15.28 2.43 -1.53
CA SER A 44 -15.69 2.94 -2.84
C SER A 44 -15.68 4.47 -2.86
N GLY A 45 -15.14 5.04 -3.94
CA GLY A 45 -15.06 6.48 -4.14
C GLY A 45 -13.94 7.17 -3.38
N LYS A 46 -13.26 6.46 -2.49
CA LYS A 46 -12.16 7.02 -1.71
C LYS A 46 -10.83 6.90 -2.45
N LYS A 47 -9.91 7.80 -2.11
CA LYS A 47 -8.54 7.73 -2.61
C LYS A 47 -7.56 8.02 -1.49
N THR A 48 -6.34 7.52 -1.62
CA THR A 48 -5.27 7.92 -0.73
C THR A 48 -4.81 9.32 -1.08
N LYS A 49 -4.21 10.01 -0.11
CA LYS A 49 -3.63 11.33 -0.36
C LYS A 49 -2.42 11.20 -1.26
N LEU A 50 -2.17 12.24 -2.06
CA LEU A 50 -0.96 12.28 -2.88
C LEU A 50 0.26 12.29 -1.95
N HIS A 51 1.17 11.37 -2.18
CA HIS A 51 2.37 11.23 -1.36
C HIS A 51 3.51 10.62 -2.17
N LYS A 52 4.69 10.62 -1.59
CA LYS A 52 5.84 9.90 -2.15
C LYS A 52 6.63 9.25 -1.03
N ILE A 53 7.26 8.13 -1.34
CA ILE A 53 8.14 7.44 -0.42
C ILE A 53 9.51 7.27 -1.06
N LYS A 54 10.54 7.15 -0.23
CA LYS A 54 11.91 6.98 -0.72
C LYS A 54 12.17 5.57 -1.23
N SER A 55 11.34 4.62 -0.83
CA SER A 55 11.47 3.22 -1.20
C SER A 55 10.81 2.90 -2.52
N SER A 56 11.18 1.77 -3.09
CA SER A 56 10.45 1.13 -4.18
C SER A 56 9.21 0.46 -3.60
N GLU A 57 8.10 0.47 -4.34
CA GLU A 57 6.85 -0.13 -3.87
C GLU A 57 6.21 -0.97 -4.96
N ILE A 58 5.62 -2.10 -4.56
CA ILE A 58 4.80 -2.93 -5.45
C ILE A 58 3.38 -2.97 -4.89
N TYR A 59 2.40 -2.69 -5.76
CA TYR A 59 0.99 -2.90 -5.49
C TYR A 59 0.55 -4.21 -6.13
N TYR A 60 -0.28 -4.98 -5.44
CA TYR A 60 -0.95 -6.15 -5.98
C TYR A 60 -2.42 -6.08 -5.60
N ILE A 61 -3.31 -6.03 -6.58
CA ILE A 61 -4.74 -5.87 -6.34
C ILE A 61 -5.37 -7.22 -5.99
N LEU A 62 -5.97 -7.31 -4.79
CA LEU A 62 -6.65 -8.53 -4.34
C LEU A 62 -8.11 -8.54 -4.76
N GLU A 63 -8.78 -7.39 -4.70
CA GLU A 63 -10.17 -7.26 -5.16
C GLU A 63 -10.49 -5.79 -5.45
N GLY A 64 -11.45 -5.58 -6.34
CA GLY A 64 -11.90 -4.26 -6.71
C GLY A 64 -11.23 -3.71 -7.94
N LYS A 65 -11.46 -2.43 -8.20
CA LYS A 65 -10.89 -1.69 -9.33
C LYS A 65 -10.25 -0.43 -8.84
N ALA A 66 -9.06 -0.13 -9.33
CA ALA A 66 -8.28 1.00 -8.87
C ALA A 66 -7.79 1.85 -10.02
N GLU A 67 -7.61 3.13 -9.73
CA GLU A 67 -6.84 4.04 -10.57
C GLU A 67 -5.59 4.42 -9.78
N LEU A 68 -4.44 4.08 -10.32
CA LEU A 68 -3.14 4.38 -9.70
C LEU A 68 -2.47 5.50 -10.47
N LYS A 69 -2.15 6.57 -9.77
CA LYS A 69 -1.35 7.65 -10.34
C LYS A 69 0.11 7.47 -9.94
N ILE A 70 0.99 7.51 -10.93
CA ILE A 70 2.44 7.50 -10.72
C ILE A 70 3.00 8.67 -11.50
N ASP A 71 3.45 9.70 -10.79
CA ASP A 71 3.85 10.99 -11.36
C ASP A 71 2.74 11.55 -12.26
N GLU A 72 2.96 11.69 -13.57
CA GLU A 72 1.97 12.24 -14.48
C GLU A 72 1.09 11.19 -15.17
N GLU A 73 1.35 9.90 -14.90
CA GLU A 73 0.63 8.82 -15.57
C GLU A 73 -0.47 8.23 -14.70
N LEU A 74 -1.58 7.85 -15.35
CA LEU A 74 -2.71 7.18 -14.70
C LEU A 74 -2.85 5.78 -15.26
N PHE A 75 -3.02 4.81 -14.37
CA PHE A 75 -3.18 3.40 -14.73
C PHE A 75 -4.43 2.84 -14.08
N GLU A 76 -5.18 2.06 -14.83
CA GLU A 76 -6.34 1.36 -14.30
C GLU A 76 -5.96 -0.09 -14.00
N LEU A 77 -6.23 -0.52 -12.76
CA LEU A 77 -5.87 -1.85 -12.28
C LEU A 77 -7.11 -2.57 -11.77
N LYS A 78 -7.14 -3.88 -11.95
CA LYS A 78 -8.20 -4.74 -11.45
C LYS A 78 -7.60 -5.93 -10.72
N LYS A 79 -8.45 -6.81 -10.21
CA LYS A 79 -8.04 -8.01 -9.47
C LYS A 79 -6.90 -8.74 -10.18
N ASP A 80 -5.87 -9.06 -9.40
CA ASP A 80 -4.66 -9.77 -9.83
C ASP A 80 -3.69 -8.96 -10.71
N ASP A 81 -3.99 -7.71 -10.98
CA ASP A 81 -3.01 -6.81 -11.59
C ASP A 81 -2.02 -6.31 -10.53
N SER A 82 -0.81 -6.00 -10.98
CA SER A 82 0.23 -5.46 -10.12
C SER A 82 0.95 -4.31 -10.80
N ALA A 83 1.57 -3.46 -9.98
CA ALA A 83 2.31 -2.31 -10.47
C ALA A 83 3.54 -2.05 -9.61
N HIS A 84 4.60 -1.58 -10.22
CA HIS A 84 5.80 -1.13 -9.54
C HIS A 84 5.87 0.39 -9.55
N VAL A 85 6.03 0.97 -8.37
CA VAL A 85 6.22 2.42 -8.21
C VAL A 85 7.67 2.67 -7.85
N PRO A 86 8.43 3.36 -8.73
CA PRO A 86 9.83 3.67 -8.44
C PRO A 86 10.00 4.59 -7.22
N PRO A 87 11.18 4.56 -6.58
CA PRO A 87 11.45 5.46 -5.46
C PRO A 87 11.19 6.93 -5.80
N ASN A 88 10.64 7.66 -4.84
CA ASN A 88 10.39 9.11 -4.92
C ASN A 88 9.36 9.53 -5.97
N SER A 89 8.58 8.59 -6.51
CA SER A 89 7.48 8.93 -7.40
C SER A 89 6.30 9.48 -6.59
N LYS A 90 5.63 10.48 -7.15
CA LYS A 90 4.39 11.01 -6.57
C LYS A 90 3.27 10.05 -6.91
N GLN A 91 2.48 9.64 -5.92
CA GLN A 91 1.49 8.61 -6.13
C GLN A 91 0.22 8.79 -5.30
N PHE A 92 -0.88 8.30 -5.82
CA PHE A 92 -2.08 7.98 -5.06
C PHE A 92 -2.79 6.81 -5.73
N ILE A 93 -3.63 6.14 -4.97
CA ILE A 93 -4.50 5.11 -5.51
C ILE A 93 -5.95 5.45 -5.14
N LYS A 94 -6.85 5.28 -6.09
CA LYS A 94 -8.27 5.58 -5.94
C LYS A 94 -9.10 4.35 -6.22
N ASN A 95 -10.10 4.12 -5.39
CA ASN A 95 -11.10 3.08 -5.64
C ASN A 95 -12.13 3.62 -6.63
N ILE A 96 -12.11 3.12 -7.86
CA ILE A 96 -13.04 3.52 -8.92
C ILE A 96 -14.17 2.51 -9.12
N GLY A 97 -14.22 1.48 -8.29
CA GLY A 97 -15.28 0.47 -8.33
C GLY A 97 -16.41 0.78 -7.34
N THR A 98 -17.37 -0.15 -7.27
CA THR A 98 -18.53 -0.04 -6.39
C THR A 98 -18.38 -0.82 -5.10
N GLN A 99 -17.33 -1.64 -4.99
CA GLN A 99 -17.01 -2.46 -3.83
C GLN A 99 -15.72 -1.97 -3.19
N ASN A 100 -15.37 -2.53 -2.04
CA ASN A 100 -14.10 -2.24 -1.40
C ASN A 100 -12.93 -2.64 -2.31
N LEU A 101 -11.91 -1.81 -2.30
CA LEU A 101 -10.64 -2.10 -2.96
C LEU A 101 -9.69 -2.65 -1.91
N ARG A 102 -9.13 -3.83 -2.15
CA ARG A 102 -8.12 -4.43 -1.27
C ARG A 102 -6.87 -4.70 -2.08
N PHE A 103 -5.74 -4.33 -1.54
CA PHE A 103 -4.46 -4.51 -2.23
C PHE A 103 -3.33 -4.72 -1.24
N LEU A 104 -2.30 -5.42 -1.69
CA LEU A 104 -1.07 -5.60 -0.94
C LEU A 104 -0.05 -4.57 -1.40
N CYS A 105 0.78 -4.11 -0.46
CA CYS A 105 1.94 -3.29 -0.77
C CYS A 105 3.19 -3.96 -0.21
N ILE A 106 4.20 -4.10 -1.07
CA ILE A 106 5.54 -4.51 -0.67
C ILE A 106 6.42 -3.29 -0.84
N VAL A 107 7.12 -2.91 0.21
CA VAL A 107 7.98 -1.72 0.24
C VAL A 107 9.41 -2.12 0.59
N GLU A 108 10.38 -1.71 -0.23
CA GLU A 108 11.80 -2.07 -0.06
C GLU A 108 12.68 -0.83 -0.35
N PRO A 109 13.51 -0.34 0.59
CA PRO A 109 13.58 -0.71 2.00
C PRO A 109 12.23 -0.55 2.72
N ALA A 110 12.05 -1.30 3.81
CA ALA A 110 10.79 -1.32 4.54
C ALA A 110 10.25 0.08 4.84
N TRP A 111 8.94 0.23 4.78
CA TRP A 111 8.27 1.50 5.03
C TRP A 111 8.65 2.08 6.40
N LYS A 112 8.92 3.39 6.42
CA LYS A 112 9.16 4.18 7.63
C LYS A 112 8.40 5.49 7.50
N PRO A 113 7.82 5.99 8.61
CA PRO A 113 7.08 7.26 8.55
C PRO A 113 7.92 8.43 8.04
N GLU A 114 9.20 8.50 8.43
CA GLU A 114 10.09 9.59 8.03
C GLU A 114 10.43 9.58 6.54
N ASP A 115 10.20 8.46 5.86
CA ASP A 115 10.45 8.33 4.41
C ASP A 115 9.19 8.59 3.58
N ASP A 116 8.05 8.80 4.23
CA ASP A 116 6.76 9.01 3.58
C ASP A 116 6.39 10.48 3.69
N GLU A 117 6.31 11.16 2.55
CA GLU A 117 6.00 12.58 2.50
C GLU A 117 4.62 12.80 1.90
N LEU A 118 3.70 13.36 2.69
CA LEU A 118 2.39 13.77 2.19
C LEU A 118 2.54 15.07 1.40
N LEU A 119 1.90 15.12 0.21
CA LEU A 119 1.98 16.25 -0.71
C LEU A 119 0.67 17.04 -0.79
N GLU A 120 -0.31 16.68 0.05
CA GLU A 120 -1.57 17.42 0.13
C GLU A 120 -2.16 17.40 1.54
#